data_47652a034e4dec81127f1056456d529f
#
_entry.id   47652a034e4dec81127f1056456d529f
#
_cell.length_a   1.000
_cell.length_b   1.000
_cell.length_c   1.000
_cell.angle_alpha   90.00
_cell.angle_beta   90.00
_cell.angle_gamma   90.00
#
_symmetry.space_group_name_H-M   'P 1'
#
loop_
_entity.id
_entity.type
_entity.pdbx_description
1 polymer ?
#
loop_
_entity_poly.entity_id
_entity_poly.type
_entity_poly.pdbx_seq_one_letter_code
_entity_poly.pdbx_strand_id
1 'polypeptide(L)'
;MKHEYPHDLLRYLRQRWPEREPLPPDEVLFALLSTCYQVSLLRDEGRNIRIRLMLAEPEIFARDRDALNDGLFTLSFTEPRPFNEYEILKLGPSVDFNNTMLGVRHRQDEGLQIWGLVHTGSRWVQAIRGGSRRAMPLPPALGINVIAPGRIGILRGLDIIAGLTGGHIISPSLSVFRSRWMMERFAALQTRLISLHNAEERSDWWAKIDPAFIGKLYLEVVKHLISTIRESGHGGTILSFPAEIGPVLHDDNPFISLKYSFSSSDARFRLRGLFLQIMRLLATICGQRHGPEYVAGWNDYVSLQDKRLRQLDDQVFKYARFVARLSGADGAIVTTEAPELIGFGGIIQGAYEMGEHVARARDLEGKKRLIERVESVGTRHRSVYYLAQKMPNVLGIVISQDARVRAVIWGGDTVLCWDVIPIDFA
;
A
#
# COMPACT_ATOMS: atom_id res chain seq x y z
N MET A 1 -10.70 -23.11 14.37
CA MET A 1 -10.57 -22.56 13.00
C MET A 1 -9.69 -23.50 12.20
N LYS A 2 -10.05 -23.83 10.96
CA LYS A 2 -9.21 -24.67 10.08
C LYS A 2 -8.09 -23.79 9.51
N HIS A 3 -6.85 -24.21 9.64
CA HIS A 3 -5.73 -23.52 9.01
C HIS A 3 -5.69 -23.85 7.50
N GLU A 4 -5.30 -22.85 6.72
CA GLU A 4 -5.12 -22.94 5.27
C GLU A 4 -3.62 -23.04 4.94
N TYR A 5 -3.30 -23.78 3.89
CA TYR A 5 -1.94 -24.15 3.47
C TYR A 5 -1.75 -23.93 1.96
N PRO A 6 -0.56 -24.16 1.39
CA PRO A 6 -0.29 -23.96 -0.04
C PRO A 6 -1.31 -24.60 -1.01
N HIS A 7 -1.89 -25.76 -0.66
CA HIS A 7 -2.92 -26.39 -1.50
C HIS A 7 -4.25 -25.63 -1.52
N ASP A 8 -4.62 -24.96 -0.40
CA ASP A 8 -5.80 -24.09 -0.37
C ASP A 8 -5.55 -22.81 -1.16
N LEU A 9 -4.32 -22.29 -1.10
CA LEU A 9 -3.89 -21.13 -1.88
C LEU A 9 -3.90 -21.44 -3.39
N LEU A 10 -3.43 -22.63 -3.82
CA LEU A 10 -3.55 -23.08 -5.19
C LEU A 10 -5.01 -23.07 -5.67
N ARG A 11 -5.92 -23.66 -4.90
CA ARG A 11 -7.35 -23.71 -5.21
C ARG A 11 -7.94 -22.30 -5.32
N TYR A 12 -7.54 -21.41 -4.42
CA TYR A 12 -7.93 -20.00 -4.44
C TYR A 12 -7.45 -19.30 -5.72
N LEU A 13 -6.20 -19.54 -6.14
CA LEU A 13 -5.61 -18.96 -7.35
C LEU A 13 -6.34 -19.39 -8.62
N ARG A 14 -6.64 -20.69 -8.76
CA ARG A 14 -7.40 -21.21 -9.92
C ARG A 14 -8.74 -20.52 -10.11
N GLN A 15 -9.40 -20.12 -9.04
CA GLN A 15 -10.69 -19.41 -9.08
C GLN A 15 -10.57 -17.92 -9.42
N ARG A 16 -9.40 -17.32 -9.24
CA ARG A 16 -9.19 -15.86 -9.32
C ARG A 16 -8.23 -15.41 -10.39
N TRP A 17 -7.44 -16.34 -10.93
CA TRP A 17 -6.51 -16.02 -12.00
C TRP A 17 -7.25 -15.81 -13.32
N PRO A 18 -6.87 -14.80 -14.13
CA PRO A 18 -7.52 -14.55 -15.41
C PRO A 18 -7.39 -15.74 -16.36
N GLU A 19 -8.51 -16.22 -16.93
CA GLU A 19 -8.56 -17.39 -17.81
C GLU A 19 -7.68 -17.27 -19.06
N ARG A 20 -7.42 -16.04 -19.52
CA ARG A 20 -6.59 -15.75 -20.69
C ARG A 20 -5.10 -15.90 -20.46
N GLU A 21 -4.68 -16.07 -19.21
CA GLU A 21 -3.26 -16.15 -18.82
C GLU A 21 -3.00 -17.53 -18.23
N PRO A 22 -2.12 -18.35 -18.87
CA PRO A 22 -1.92 -19.70 -18.42
C PRO A 22 -1.17 -19.75 -17.08
N LEU A 23 -1.71 -20.50 -16.13
CA LEU A 23 -0.97 -20.99 -14.97
C LEU A 23 -0.40 -22.38 -15.30
N PRO A 24 0.73 -22.77 -14.68
CA PRO A 24 1.27 -24.12 -14.85
C PRO A 24 0.27 -25.20 -14.34
N PRO A 25 0.48 -26.48 -14.69
CA PRO A 25 -0.29 -27.59 -14.12
C PRO A 25 -0.32 -27.54 -12.58
N ASP A 26 -1.35 -28.14 -11.97
CA ASP A 26 -1.55 -28.07 -10.51
C ASP A 26 -0.37 -28.64 -9.73
N GLU A 27 0.24 -29.70 -10.20
CA GLU A 27 1.41 -30.31 -9.58
C GLU A 27 2.61 -29.35 -9.52
N VAL A 28 2.86 -28.64 -10.63
CA VAL A 28 3.94 -27.67 -10.74
C VAL A 28 3.64 -26.42 -9.89
N LEU A 29 2.42 -25.94 -9.93
CA LEU A 29 1.98 -24.79 -9.12
C LEU A 29 2.04 -25.13 -7.62
N PHE A 30 1.62 -26.34 -7.24
CA PHE A 30 1.72 -26.80 -5.86
C PHE A 30 3.19 -26.91 -5.39
N ALA A 31 4.07 -27.50 -6.22
CA ALA A 31 5.50 -27.58 -5.91
C ALA A 31 6.09 -26.18 -5.71
N LEU A 32 5.77 -25.22 -6.59
CA LEU A 32 6.24 -23.84 -6.51
C LEU A 32 5.79 -23.16 -5.20
N LEU A 33 4.49 -23.24 -4.88
CA LEU A 33 3.92 -22.65 -3.67
C LEU A 33 4.44 -23.32 -2.40
N SER A 34 4.55 -24.66 -2.40
CA SER A 34 5.02 -25.43 -1.25
C SER A 34 6.47 -25.13 -0.93
N THR A 35 7.36 -25.13 -1.94
CA THR A 35 8.77 -24.75 -1.77
C THR A 35 8.90 -23.33 -1.21
N CYS A 36 8.18 -22.35 -1.76
CA CYS A 36 8.18 -20.98 -1.24
C CYS A 36 7.71 -20.91 0.22
N TYR A 37 6.69 -21.67 0.57
CA TYR A 37 6.20 -21.75 1.95
C TYR A 37 7.24 -22.35 2.88
N GLN A 38 7.88 -23.46 2.50
CA GLN A 38 8.98 -24.08 3.27
C GLN A 38 10.15 -23.11 3.44
N VAL A 39 10.59 -22.45 2.37
CA VAL A 39 11.64 -21.42 2.42
C VAL A 39 11.29 -20.32 3.40
N SER A 40 10.02 -19.91 3.50
CA SER A 40 9.60 -18.88 4.45
C SER A 40 9.86 -19.25 5.91
N LEU A 41 9.90 -20.54 6.23
CA LEU A 41 10.14 -21.06 7.59
C LEU A 41 11.63 -21.20 7.93
N LEU A 42 12.49 -21.14 6.91
CA LEU A 42 13.93 -21.28 7.07
C LEU A 42 14.59 -19.94 7.46
N ARG A 43 15.81 -20.07 7.96
CA ARG A 43 16.65 -18.91 8.30
C ARG A 43 18.04 -19.10 7.71
N ASP A 44 18.61 -18.00 7.26
CA ASP A 44 20.02 -17.92 6.89
C ASP A 44 20.75 -17.05 7.90
N GLU A 45 21.78 -17.57 8.56
CA GLU A 45 22.53 -16.89 9.65
C GLU A 45 21.63 -16.22 10.71
N GLY A 46 20.53 -16.87 11.08
CA GLY A 46 19.57 -16.36 12.05
C GLY A 46 18.55 -15.33 11.48
N ARG A 47 18.69 -14.92 10.23
CA ARG A 47 17.78 -13.97 9.56
C ARG A 47 16.69 -14.72 8.79
N ASN A 48 15.48 -14.16 8.78
CA ASN A 48 14.40 -14.69 7.96
C ASN A 48 14.69 -14.47 6.48
N ILE A 49 14.39 -15.47 5.66
CA ILE A 49 14.51 -15.37 4.21
C ILE A 49 13.44 -14.42 3.67
N ARG A 50 13.88 -13.47 2.87
CA ARG A 50 13.01 -12.53 2.15
C ARG A 50 13.43 -12.50 0.70
N ILE A 51 12.60 -13.05 -0.18
CA ILE A 51 12.86 -13.07 -1.62
C ILE A 51 11.58 -12.81 -2.41
N ARG A 52 11.77 -12.37 -3.63
CA ARG A 52 10.73 -12.34 -4.65
C ARG A 52 11.12 -13.22 -5.81
N LEU A 53 10.16 -13.84 -6.43
CA LEU A 53 10.37 -14.60 -7.65
C LEU A 53 9.22 -14.36 -8.64
N MET A 54 9.51 -14.61 -9.92
CA MET A 54 8.53 -14.54 -10.99
C MET A 54 8.66 -15.76 -11.89
N LEU A 55 7.54 -16.45 -12.09
CA LEU A 55 7.45 -17.57 -13.02
C LEU A 55 7.25 -17.04 -14.43
N ALA A 56 8.33 -16.90 -15.18
CA ALA A 56 8.33 -16.37 -16.53
C ALA A 56 9.61 -16.78 -17.27
N GLU A 57 9.52 -16.91 -18.58
CA GLU A 57 10.69 -17.09 -19.44
C GLU A 57 11.47 -15.77 -19.55
N PRO A 58 12.81 -15.80 -19.66
CA PRO A 58 13.64 -14.59 -19.73
C PRO A 58 13.28 -13.67 -20.90
N GLU A 59 12.78 -14.21 -22.01
CA GLU A 59 12.41 -13.47 -23.21
C GLU A 59 11.27 -12.48 -23.00
N ILE A 60 10.41 -12.70 -22.00
CA ILE A 60 9.30 -11.79 -21.69
C ILE A 60 9.81 -10.42 -21.21
N PHE A 61 11.01 -10.36 -20.65
CA PHE A 61 11.68 -9.15 -20.19
C PHE A 61 12.52 -8.47 -21.29
N ALA A 62 12.82 -9.17 -22.38
CA ALA A 62 13.69 -8.67 -23.44
C ALA A 62 13.01 -7.64 -24.36
N ARG A 63 11.68 -7.51 -24.30
CA ARG A 63 10.88 -6.63 -25.17
C ARG A 63 11.12 -5.15 -24.96
N ASP A 64 11.74 -4.77 -23.85
CA ASP A 64 12.00 -3.39 -23.46
C ASP A 64 13.49 -2.98 -23.54
N ARG A 65 14.20 -3.36 -24.60
CA ARG A 65 15.62 -2.96 -24.80
C ARG A 65 15.81 -1.43 -24.89
N ASP A 66 14.77 -0.68 -25.23
CA ASP A 66 14.81 0.80 -25.21
C ASP A 66 14.60 1.38 -23.79
N ALA A 67 14.31 0.57 -22.81
CA ALA A 67 14.10 0.95 -21.42
C ALA A 67 15.40 1.05 -20.60
N LEU A 68 16.53 1.36 -21.21
CA LEU A 68 17.81 1.63 -20.50
C LEU A 68 17.67 2.70 -19.40
N ASN A 69 16.66 3.56 -19.50
CA ASN A 69 16.35 4.58 -18.51
C ASN A 69 15.50 4.09 -17.32
N ASP A 70 14.95 2.88 -17.37
CA ASP A 70 13.91 2.42 -16.44
C ASP A 70 14.41 1.37 -15.45
N GLY A 71 15.68 0.98 -15.55
CA GLY A 71 16.35 0.07 -14.61
C GLY A 71 15.89 -1.38 -14.64
N LEU A 72 15.09 -1.82 -15.64
CA LEU A 72 14.72 -3.22 -15.82
C LEU A 72 15.80 -3.94 -16.64
N PHE A 73 16.42 -4.97 -16.08
CA PHE A 73 17.32 -5.86 -16.81
C PHE A 73 17.36 -7.25 -16.20
N THR A 74 17.84 -8.23 -16.98
CA THR A 74 17.95 -9.62 -16.56
C THR A 74 19.40 -10.07 -16.59
N LEU A 75 19.77 -10.92 -15.63
CA LEU A 75 21.06 -11.61 -15.57
C LEU A 75 20.76 -13.13 -15.61
N SER A 76 20.89 -13.74 -16.79
CA SER A 76 20.68 -15.17 -16.95
C SER A 76 21.93 -15.96 -16.54
N PHE A 77 21.74 -17.02 -15.77
CA PHE A 77 22.83 -17.94 -15.43
C PHE A 77 23.26 -18.75 -16.67
N THR A 78 24.52 -19.06 -16.78
CA THR A 78 25.05 -19.92 -17.83
C THR A 78 24.39 -21.31 -17.77
N GLU A 79 24.21 -21.81 -16.54
CA GLU A 79 23.50 -23.07 -16.26
C GLU A 79 22.36 -22.75 -15.27
N PRO A 80 21.11 -22.98 -15.66
CA PRO A 80 19.98 -22.84 -14.74
C PRO A 80 20.13 -23.76 -13.53
N ARG A 81 19.64 -23.30 -12.39
CA ARG A 81 19.71 -24.02 -11.11
C ARG A 81 18.38 -24.72 -10.81
N PRO A 82 18.38 -25.91 -10.17
CA PRO A 82 17.14 -26.53 -9.73
C PRO A 82 16.35 -25.58 -8.77
N PHE A 83 15.04 -25.57 -8.91
CA PHE A 83 14.19 -24.81 -7.99
C PHE A 83 13.91 -25.64 -6.74
N ASN A 84 14.68 -25.42 -5.70
CA ASN A 84 14.52 -26.08 -4.40
C ASN A 84 14.94 -25.13 -3.27
N GLU A 85 14.67 -25.53 -2.02
CA GLU A 85 14.94 -24.73 -0.82
C GLU A 85 16.42 -24.39 -0.67
N TYR A 86 17.31 -25.31 -1.01
CA TYR A 86 18.75 -25.12 -0.88
C TYR A 86 19.30 -24.04 -1.82
N GLU A 87 18.92 -24.09 -3.10
CA GLU A 87 19.37 -23.07 -4.06
C GLU A 87 18.75 -21.70 -3.74
N ILE A 88 17.49 -21.65 -3.32
CA ILE A 88 16.84 -20.41 -2.91
C ILE A 88 17.52 -19.81 -1.68
N LEU A 89 17.91 -20.63 -0.70
CA LEU A 89 18.65 -20.16 0.47
C LEU A 89 19.99 -19.53 0.08
N LYS A 90 20.73 -20.17 -0.82
CA LYS A 90 22.03 -19.67 -1.30
C LYS A 90 21.92 -18.38 -2.10
N LEU A 91 20.87 -18.25 -2.91
CA LEU A 91 20.65 -17.06 -3.74
C LEU A 91 19.99 -15.91 -2.95
N GLY A 92 19.30 -16.23 -1.86
CA GLY A 92 18.56 -15.24 -1.05
C GLY A 92 19.36 -14.00 -0.68
N PRO A 93 20.60 -14.12 -0.13
CA PRO A 93 21.43 -12.97 0.20
C PRO A 93 21.82 -12.07 -0.98
N SER A 94 21.82 -12.63 -2.20
CA SER A 94 22.13 -11.88 -3.44
C SER A 94 20.92 -11.16 -4.04
N VAL A 95 19.71 -11.37 -3.48
CA VAL A 95 18.46 -10.78 -3.98
C VAL A 95 18.05 -9.62 -3.07
N ASP A 96 18.24 -8.40 -3.54
CA ASP A 96 17.61 -7.25 -2.88
C ASP A 96 16.09 -7.33 -3.07
N PHE A 97 15.38 -7.60 -1.98
CA PHE A 97 13.92 -7.75 -1.97
C PHE A 97 13.17 -6.57 -2.64
N ASN A 98 13.73 -5.39 -2.62
CA ASN A 98 13.07 -4.21 -3.18
C ASN A 98 13.23 -4.09 -4.69
N ASN A 99 14.38 -4.47 -5.23
CA ASN A 99 14.77 -4.17 -6.61
C ASN A 99 15.01 -5.40 -7.47
N THR A 100 15.11 -6.59 -6.86
CA THR A 100 15.52 -7.82 -7.57
C THR A 100 14.55 -8.96 -7.27
N MET A 101 14.37 -9.86 -8.22
CA MET A 101 13.64 -11.11 -8.06
C MET A 101 14.35 -12.26 -8.76
N LEU A 102 14.10 -13.51 -8.31
CA LEU A 102 14.53 -14.71 -9.02
C LEU A 102 13.63 -14.92 -10.24
N GLY A 103 14.23 -15.14 -11.39
CA GLY A 103 13.55 -15.62 -12.59
C GLY A 103 13.42 -17.14 -12.52
N VAL A 104 12.18 -17.63 -12.53
CA VAL A 104 11.85 -19.07 -12.50
C VAL A 104 11.13 -19.45 -13.78
N ARG A 105 11.42 -20.64 -14.31
CA ARG A 105 10.72 -21.23 -15.47
C ARG A 105 10.34 -22.67 -15.20
N HIS A 106 9.41 -23.19 -15.97
CA HIS A 106 9.04 -24.60 -15.97
C HIS A 106 9.33 -25.22 -17.33
N ARG A 107 10.07 -26.31 -17.33
CA ARG A 107 10.33 -27.16 -18.50
C ARG A 107 9.75 -28.55 -18.27
N GLN A 108 9.10 -29.13 -19.29
CA GLN A 108 8.42 -30.43 -19.14
C GLN A 108 9.36 -31.53 -18.65
N ASP A 109 10.60 -31.57 -19.17
CA ASP A 109 11.57 -32.61 -18.87
C ASP A 109 12.49 -32.33 -17.68
N GLU A 110 12.57 -31.05 -17.26
CA GLU A 110 13.55 -30.57 -16.26
C GLU A 110 12.88 -29.99 -15.01
N GLY A 111 11.54 -29.86 -15.03
CA GLY A 111 10.77 -29.30 -13.93
C GLY A 111 10.95 -27.78 -13.74
N LEU A 112 10.86 -27.35 -12.51
CA LEU A 112 11.07 -25.94 -12.13
C LEU A 112 12.55 -25.62 -12.01
N GLN A 113 12.98 -24.54 -12.65
CA GLN A 113 14.36 -24.06 -12.68
C GLN A 113 14.45 -22.57 -12.37
N ILE A 114 15.49 -22.16 -11.65
CA ILE A 114 15.91 -20.77 -11.51
C ILE A 114 16.86 -20.45 -12.65
N TRP A 115 16.43 -19.61 -13.60
CA TRP A 115 17.23 -19.27 -14.77
C TRP A 115 18.12 -18.04 -14.57
N GLY A 116 17.88 -17.22 -13.53
CA GLY A 116 18.65 -16.02 -13.30
C GLY A 116 17.99 -15.04 -12.36
N LEU A 117 18.43 -13.78 -12.47
CA LEU A 117 17.94 -12.63 -11.70
C LEU A 117 17.25 -11.62 -12.61
N VAL A 118 16.17 -11.04 -12.13
CA VAL A 118 15.47 -9.91 -12.77
C VAL A 118 15.60 -8.69 -11.86
N HIS A 119 16.36 -7.70 -12.31
CA HIS A 119 16.38 -6.40 -11.64
C HIS A 119 15.18 -5.57 -12.11
N THR A 120 14.30 -5.24 -11.19
CA THR A 120 13.03 -4.54 -11.48
C THR A 120 13.13 -3.03 -11.33
N GLY A 121 14.31 -2.51 -10.96
CA GLY A 121 14.46 -1.12 -10.56
C GLY A 121 13.52 -0.76 -9.41
N SER A 122 13.01 0.44 -9.39
CA SER A 122 12.11 0.93 -8.35
C SER A 122 10.65 0.50 -8.51
N ARG A 123 10.30 -0.29 -9.54
CA ARG A 123 8.90 -0.65 -9.87
C ARG A 123 8.13 -1.26 -8.71
N TRP A 124 8.76 -2.27 -8.08
CA TRP A 124 8.17 -2.93 -6.93
C TRP A 124 7.94 -1.96 -5.77
N VAL A 125 8.98 -1.21 -5.42
CA VAL A 125 8.93 -0.23 -4.33
C VAL A 125 7.81 0.78 -4.57
N GLN A 126 7.71 1.30 -5.80
CA GLN A 126 6.68 2.27 -6.17
C GLN A 126 5.27 1.69 -6.12
N ALA A 127 5.08 0.45 -6.60
CA ALA A 127 3.76 -0.19 -6.62
C ALA A 127 3.21 -0.49 -5.22
N ILE A 128 4.10 -0.87 -4.30
CA ILE A 128 3.72 -1.31 -2.95
C ILE A 128 3.71 -0.16 -1.95
N ARG A 129 4.74 0.68 -2.00
CA ARG A 129 4.92 1.80 -1.06
C ARG A 129 4.15 3.06 -1.46
N GLY A 130 3.42 3.01 -2.56
CA GLY A 130 2.95 4.22 -3.20
C GLY A 130 4.09 4.99 -3.85
N GLY A 131 3.81 5.86 -4.77
CA GLY A 131 4.81 6.63 -5.49
C GLY A 131 4.41 6.83 -6.94
N SER A 132 5.31 7.44 -7.71
CA SER A 132 5.11 7.65 -9.14
C SER A 132 4.98 6.31 -9.86
N ARG A 133 3.80 6.00 -10.39
CA ARG A 133 3.53 4.78 -11.17
C ARG A 133 3.92 4.94 -12.65
N ARG A 134 4.92 5.74 -12.96
CA ARG A 134 5.37 6.01 -14.34
C ARG A 134 6.34 4.97 -14.88
N ALA A 135 6.81 4.06 -14.03
CA ALA A 135 7.59 2.93 -14.51
C ALA A 135 6.71 1.97 -15.30
N MET A 136 7.24 1.39 -16.37
CA MET A 136 6.57 0.35 -17.13
C MET A 136 6.14 -0.79 -16.19
N PRO A 137 4.91 -1.32 -16.31
CA PRO A 137 4.47 -2.43 -15.47
C PRO A 137 5.33 -3.67 -15.75
N LEU A 138 5.49 -4.53 -14.73
CA LEU A 138 6.06 -5.86 -14.95
C LEU A 138 5.09 -6.69 -15.81
N PRO A 139 5.62 -7.68 -16.57
CA PRO A 139 4.78 -8.61 -17.29
C PRO A 139 3.72 -9.25 -16.37
N PRO A 140 2.50 -9.52 -16.86
CA PRO A 140 1.43 -10.11 -16.06
C PRO A 140 1.66 -11.61 -15.81
N ALA A 141 2.80 -11.95 -15.23
CA ALA A 141 3.21 -13.31 -14.87
C ALA A 141 3.01 -13.56 -13.37
N LEU A 142 2.97 -14.83 -12.99
CA LEU A 142 2.86 -15.25 -11.59
C LEU A 142 4.11 -14.86 -10.82
N GLY A 143 3.96 -13.99 -9.84
CA GLY A 143 4.98 -13.62 -8.87
C GLY A 143 4.69 -14.21 -7.49
N ILE A 144 5.72 -14.56 -6.74
CA ILE A 144 5.61 -14.95 -5.33
C ILE A 144 6.61 -14.16 -4.51
N ASN A 145 6.11 -13.58 -3.41
CA ASN A 145 6.93 -12.96 -2.38
C ASN A 145 7.00 -13.87 -1.16
N VAL A 146 8.19 -14.24 -0.75
CA VAL A 146 8.46 -14.83 0.56
C VAL A 146 8.87 -13.70 1.49
N ILE A 147 8.09 -13.44 2.55
CA ILE A 147 8.17 -12.20 3.33
C ILE A 147 8.67 -12.45 4.75
N ALA A 148 8.12 -13.46 5.40
CA ALA A 148 8.42 -13.84 6.78
C ALA A 148 7.94 -15.28 7.02
N PRO A 149 8.26 -15.91 8.15
CA PRO A 149 7.81 -17.25 8.48
C PRO A 149 6.30 -17.43 8.30
N GLY A 150 5.90 -18.38 7.44
CA GLY A 150 4.50 -18.65 7.11
C GLY A 150 3.78 -17.54 6.35
N ARG A 151 4.51 -16.57 5.79
CA ARG A 151 3.95 -15.44 5.03
C ARG A 151 4.46 -15.43 3.61
N ILE A 152 3.57 -15.73 2.66
CA ILE A 152 3.84 -15.63 1.23
C ILE A 152 2.76 -14.80 0.54
N GLY A 153 3.18 -13.94 -0.38
CA GLY A 153 2.28 -13.14 -1.21
C GLY A 153 2.29 -13.64 -2.65
N ILE A 154 1.15 -13.62 -3.30
CA ILE A 154 0.97 -14.02 -4.69
C ILE A 154 0.59 -12.81 -5.52
N LEU A 155 1.29 -12.63 -6.62
CA LEU A 155 1.15 -11.49 -7.50
C LEU A 155 0.89 -11.90 -8.94
N ARG A 156 0.32 -10.97 -9.68
CA ARG A 156 0.28 -10.94 -11.13
C ARG A 156 1.00 -9.67 -11.59
N GLY A 157 2.20 -9.84 -12.09
CA GLY A 157 3.09 -8.69 -12.28
C GLY A 157 3.37 -7.96 -10.96
N LEU A 158 2.82 -6.75 -10.80
CA LEU A 158 2.90 -5.96 -9.57
C LEU A 158 1.60 -5.99 -8.73
N ASP A 159 0.52 -6.57 -9.26
CA ASP A 159 -0.76 -6.61 -8.57
C ASP A 159 -0.83 -7.81 -7.61
N ILE A 160 -1.10 -7.55 -6.34
CA ILE A 160 -1.28 -8.60 -5.33
C ILE A 160 -2.63 -9.28 -5.57
N ILE A 161 -2.63 -10.60 -5.75
CA ILE A 161 -3.84 -11.43 -5.95
C ILE A 161 -4.31 -12.06 -4.64
N ALA A 162 -3.37 -12.56 -3.86
CA ALA A 162 -3.64 -13.23 -2.59
C ALA A 162 -2.39 -13.24 -1.71
N GLY A 163 -2.56 -13.63 -0.47
CA GLY A 163 -1.46 -13.97 0.42
C GLY A 163 -1.87 -15.02 1.43
N LEU A 164 -0.91 -15.79 1.90
CA LEU A 164 -1.05 -16.71 3.02
C LEU A 164 -0.30 -16.13 4.22
N THR A 165 -0.98 -15.93 5.33
CA THR A 165 -0.36 -15.43 6.58
C THR A 165 -1.12 -15.94 7.79
N GLY A 166 -0.38 -16.42 8.81
CA GLY A 166 -0.97 -16.94 10.04
C GLY A 166 -1.97 -18.09 9.81
N GLY A 167 -1.79 -18.90 8.76
CA GLY A 167 -2.69 -19.97 8.38
C GLY A 167 -4.03 -19.49 7.78
N HIS A 168 -4.08 -18.29 7.19
CA HIS A 168 -5.27 -17.77 6.51
C HIS A 168 -4.90 -17.16 5.15
N ILE A 169 -5.75 -17.46 4.16
CA ILE A 169 -5.67 -16.82 2.84
C ILE A 169 -6.35 -15.46 2.92
N ILE A 170 -5.62 -14.45 2.46
CA ILE A 170 -6.05 -13.06 2.48
C ILE A 170 -6.04 -12.51 1.06
N SER A 171 -7.11 -11.79 0.69
CA SER A 171 -7.27 -11.19 -0.63
C SER A 171 -7.23 -9.66 -0.57
N PRO A 172 -6.63 -8.98 -1.56
CA PRO A 172 -6.72 -7.52 -1.71
C PRO A 172 -8.14 -7.00 -1.86
N SER A 173 -9.09 -7.85 -2.25
CA SER A 173 -10.52 -7.48 -2.26
C SER A 173 -11.03 -7.10 -0.87
N LEU A 174 -10.33 -7.51 0.19
CA LEU A 174 -10.61 -7.15 1.59
C LEU A 174 -9.84 -5.89 2.04
N SER A 175 -9.18 -5.15 1.14
CA SER A 175 -8.52 -3.90 1.50
C SER A 175 -9.53 -2.87 1.99
N VAL A 176 -9.37 -2.40 3.21
CA VAL A 176 -10.22 -1.37 3.83
C VAL A 176 -10.34 -0.10 2.98
N PHE A 177 -9.33 0.22 2.18
CA PHE A 177 -9.35 1.36 1.25
C PHE A 177 -10.37 1.21 0.10
N ARG A 178 -10.98 0.02 -0.06
CA ARG A 178 -12.05 -0.26 -1.02
C ARG A 178 -13.43 -0.32 -0.35
N SER A 179 -13.52 -0.14 0.96
CA SER A 179 -14.79 -0.08 1.68
C SER A 179 -15.58 1.16 1.28
N ARG A 180 -16.91 1.06 1.33
CA ARG A 180 -17.79 2.18 1.01
C ARG A 180 -17.53 3.39 1.91
N TRP A 181 -17.42 3.18 3.22
CA TRP A 181 -17.18 4.24 4.19
C TRP A 181 -15.84 4.98 3.96
N MET A 182 -14.78 4.27 3.52
CA MET A 182 -13.50 4.89 3.16
C MET A 182 -13.62 5.69 1.85
N MET A 183 -14.37 5.17 0.89
CA MET A 183 -14.63 5.89 -0.37
C MET A 183 -15.47 7.15 -0.14
N GLU A 184 -16.41 7.13 0.80
CA GLU A 184 -17.19 8.30 1.22
C GLU A 184 -16.30 9.39 1.83
N ARG A 185 -15.30 9.02 2.65
CA ARG A 185 -14.28 9.96 3.15
C ARG A 185 -13.46 10.57 2.02
N PHE A 186 -13.05 9.76 1.06
CA PHE A 186 -12.34 10.28 -0.12
C PHE A 186 -13.20 11.17 -1.01
N ALA A 187 -14.50 10.94 -1.08
CA ALA A 187 -15.43 11.78 -1.83
C ALA A 187 -15.48 13.22 -1.29
N ALA A 188 -15.43 13.41 0.03
CA ALA A 188 -15.37 14.75 0.63
C ALA A 188 -14.09 15.49 0.19
N LEU A 189 -12.94 14.83 0.22
CA LEU A 189 -11.68 15.36 -0.29
C LEU A 189 -11.78 15.72 -1.79
N GLN A 190 -12.31 14.81 -2.61
CA GLN A 190 -12.47 15.01 -4.05
C GLN A 190 -13.31 16.25 -4.34
N THR A 191 -14.48 16.36 -3.73
CA THR A 191 -15.38 17.51 -3.87
C THR A 191 -14.68 18.81 -3.50
N ARG A 192 -13.95 18.83 -2.40
CA ARG A 192 -13.22 20.03 -1.93
C ARG A 192 -12.14 20.45 -2.92
N LEU A 193 -11.33 19.52 -3.42
CA LEU A 193 -10.24 19.83 -4.37
C LEU A 193 -10.78 20.24 -5.75
N ILE A 194 -11.83 19.61 -6.25
CA ILE A 194 -12.50 20.01 -7.50
C ILE A 194 -13.08 21.42 -7.35
N SER A 195 -13.74 21.72 -6.24
CA SER A 195 -14.26 23.07 -5.98
C SER A 195 -13.16 24.14 -5.99
N LEU A 196 -12.02 23.87 -5.32
CA LEU A 196 -10.86 24.76 -5.32
C LEU A 196 -10.22 24.91 -6.70
N HIS A 197 -10.12 23.80 -7.46
CA HIS A 197 -9.61 23.82 -8.82
C HIS A 197 -10.52 24.65 -9.77
N ASN A 198 -11.83 24.54 -9.60
CA ASN A 198 -12.79 25.26 -10.42
C ASN A 198 -12.98 26.73 -10.04
N ALA A 199 -12.63 27.10 -8.79
CA ALA A 199 -12.74 28.48 -8.30
C ALA A 199 -11.64 29.41 -8.84
N GLU A 200 -10.58 28.88 -9.44
CA GLU A 200 -9.54 29.68 -10.08
C GLU A 200 -9.94 30.13 -11.48
N GLU A 201 -9.29 31.18 -11.99
CA GLU A 201 -9.43 31.63 -13.37
C GLU A 201 -9.07 30.46 -14.32
N ARG A 202 -10.10 29.87 -14.92
CA ARG A 202 -9.95 28.78 -15.87
C ARG A 202 -9.54 29.33 -17.22
N SER A 203 -8.54 28.74 -17.82
CA SER A 203 -8.36 28.87 -19.26
C SER A 203 -9.43 28.06 -19.98
N ASP A 204 -10.04 28.63 -21.02
CA ASP A 204 -11.15 28.03 -21.76
C ASP A 204 -10.83 26.64 -22.36
N TRP A 205 -9.56 26.31 -22.44
CA TRP A 205 -9.08 25.02 -22.97
C TRP A 205 -8.76 23.95 -21.90
N TRP A 206 -8.98 24.23 -20.61
CA TRP A 206 -8.68 23.20 -19.58
C TRP A 206 -9.63 22.01 -19.70
N ALA A 207 -9.05 20.79 -19.74
CA ALA A 207 -9.84 19.58 -19.62
C ALA A 207 -10.48 19.48 -18.24
N LYS A 208 -11.58 18.76 -18.16
CA LYS A 208 -12.21 18.39 -16.87
C LYS A 208 -11.32 17.40 -16.13
N ILE A 209 -11.34 17.41 -14.81
CA ILE A 209 -10.62 16.44 -13.98
C ILE A 209 -11.58 15.37 -13.45
N ASP A 210 -11.23 14.10 -13.64
CA ASP A 210 -11.93 12.97 -13.03
C ASP A 210 -11.74 13.01 -11.49
N PRO A 211 -12.82 13.15 -10.69
CA PRO A 211 -12.70 13.12 -9.24
C PRO A 211 -12.02 11.85 -8.71
N ALA A 212 -12.23 10.69 -9.35
CA ALA A 212 -11.61 9.43 -8.95
C ALA A 212 -10.08 9.46 -9.02
N PHE A 213 -9.50 10.29 -9.91
CA PHE A 213 -8.06 10.53 -9.96
C PHE A 213 -7.50 11.02 -8.63
N ILE A 214 -8.18 12.00 -8.01
CA ILE A 214 -7.77 12.60 -6.73
C ILE A 214 -7.75 11.55 -5.62
N GLY A 215 -8.79 10.72 -5.54
CA GLY A 215 -8.87 9.63 -4.57
C GLY A 215 -7.76 8.62 -4.73
N LYS A 216 -7.41 8.25 -5.97
CA LYS A 216 -6.29 7.35 -6.28
C LYS A 216 -4.95 7.96 -5.88
N LEU A 217 -4.71 9.23 -6.20
CA LEU A 217 -3.46 9.92 -5.84
C LEU A 217 -3.31 10.02 -4.32
N TYR A 218 -4.39 10.35 -3.61
CA TYR A 218 -4.37 10.40 -2.13
C TYR A 218 -4.13 9.02 -1.53
N LEU A 219 -4.74 7.97 -2.07
CA LEU A 219 -4.49 6.60 -1.63
C LEU A 219 -3.01 6.20 -1.76
N GLU A 220 -2.35 6.59 -2.86
CA GLU A 220 -0.90 6.33 -3.03
C GLU A 220 -0.08 7.08 -1.98
N VAL A 221 -0.47 8.30 -1.62
CA VAL A 221 0.17 9.06 -0.52
C VAL A 221 0.00 8.34 0.83
N VAL A 222 -1.22 7.90 1.15
CA VAL A 222 -1.50 7.17 2.40
C VAL A 222 -0.71 5.86 2.48
N LYS A 223 -0.65 5.10 1.40
CA LYS A 223 0.18 3.89 1.31
C LYS A 223 1.65 4.21 1.56
N HIS A 224 2.14 5.30 0.96
CA HIS A 224 3.54 5.71 1.12
C HIS A 224 3.87 6.11 2.56
N LEU A 225 2.96 6.86 3.22
CA LEU A 225 3.07 7.19 4.65
C LEU A 225 3.17 5.91 5.50
N ILE A 226 2.23 5.00 5.34
CA ILE A 226 2.17 3.75 6.11
C ILE A 226 3.44 2.91 5.87
N SER A 227 3.85 2.74 4.61
CA SER A 227 5.05 1.96 4.26
C SER A 227 6.32 2.56 4.87
N THR A 228 6.48 3.88 4.80
CA THR A 228 7.64 4.59 5.36
C THR A 228 7.70 4.45 6.88
N ILE A 229 6.57 4.55 7.58
CA ILE A 229 6.50 4.36 9.03
C ILE A 229 6.83 2.91 9.40
N ARG A 230 6.32 1.92 8.65
CA ARG A 230 6.65 0.50 8.87
C ARG A 230 8.15 0.23 8.78
N GLU A 231 8.79 0.80 7.76
CA GLU A 231 10.23 0.61 7.51
C GLU A 231 11.12 1.22 8.59
N SER A 232 10.63 2.25 9.28
CA SER A 232 11.37 2.82 10.40
C SER A 232 11.51 1.88 11.60
N GLY A 233 10.69 0.81 11.68
CA GLY A 233 10.77 -0.23 12.70
C GLY A 233 10.20 0.13 14.08
N HIS A 234 9.93 1.41 14.35
CA HIS A 234 9.37 1.84 15.65
C HIS A 234 7.82 1.96 15.62
N GLY A 235 7.20 1.76 14.45
CA GLY A 235 5.77 1.93 14.28
C GLY A 235 5.33 3.39 14.42
N GLY A 236 4.02 3.65 14.43
CA GLY A 236 3.47 4.99 14.54
C GLY A 236 1.95 5.00 14.55
N THR A 237 1.39 6.19 14.73
CA THR A 237 -0.06 6.40 14.66
C THR A 237 -0.35 7.60 13.77
N ILE A 238 -1.33 7.47 12.87
CA ILE A 238 -1.87 8.57 12.08
C ILE A 238 -3.33 8.72 12.50
N LEU A 239 -3.72 9.93 12.87
CA LEU A 239 -5.11 10.29 13.18
C LEU A 239 -5.61 11.24 12.10
N SER A 240 -6.73 10.91 11.50
CA SER A 240 -7.40 11.75 10.50
C SER A 240 -8.77 12.18 11.04
N PHE A 241 -8.93 13.48 11.24
CA PHE A 241 -10.14 14.10 11.76
C PHE A 241 -10.98 14.70 10.63
N PRO A 242 -12.30 14.88 10.83
CA PRO A 242 -13.10 15.70 9.93
C PRO A 242 -12.51 17.10 9.75
N ALA A 243 -12.67 17.68 8.58
CA ALA A 243 -12.06 18.96 8.24
C ALA A 243 -12.52 20.11 9.15
N GLU A 244 -13.77 20.04 9.63
CA GLU A 244 -14.42 21.04 10.47
C GLU A 244 -13.82 21.13 11.87
N ILE A 245 -13.21 20.04 12.35
CA ILE A 245 -12.62 19.95 13.70
C ILE A 245 -11.18 20.48 13.70
N GLY A 246 -10.55 20.66 12.54
CA GLY A 246 -9.16 21.13 12.45
C GLY A 246 -8.84 22.34 13.32
N PRO A 247 -9.65 23.42 13.33
CA PRO A 247 -9.45 24.58 14.18
C PRO A 247 -9.53 24.28 15.68
N VAL A 248 -10.45 23.38 16.08
CA VAL A 248 -10.71 23.03 17.49
C VAL A 248 -9.58 22.17 18.10
N LEU A 249 -8.78 21.50 17.27
CA LEU A 249 -7.66 20.69 17.74
C LEU A 249 -6.46 21.52 18.22
N HIS A 250 -6.43 22.81 17.97
CA HIS A 250 -5.39 23.73 18.43
C HIS A 250 -5.62 24.24 19.85
N ASP A 251 -6.87 24.28 20.31
CA ASP A 251 -7.26 24.75 21.63
C ASP A 251 -7.60 23.53 22.52
N ASP A 252 -7.76 23.74 23.81
CA ASP A 252 -7.97 22.74 24.86
C ASP A 252 -8.94 21.59 24.51
N ASN A 253 -8.48 20.69 23.63
CA ASN A 253 -9.22 19.49 23.29
C ASN A 253 -9.05 18.45 24.42
N PRO A 254 -10.14 17.98 25.06
CA PRO A 254 -10.05 17.10 26.21
C PRO A 254 -9.54 15.66 25.85
N PHE A 255 -9.55 15.30 24.55
CA PHE A 255 -9.20 13.94 24.10
C PHE A 255 -7.82 13.82 23.48
N ILE A 256 -7.26 14.94 22.97
CA ILE A 256 -5.93 14.93 22.37
C ILE A 256 -5.22 16.26 22.63
N SER A 257 -3.96 16.20 23.05
CA SER A 257 -3.05 17.34 23.08
C SER A 257 -1.94 17.19 22.07
N LEU A 258 -1.55 18.28 21.41
CA LEU A 258 -0.48 18.32 20.43
C LEU A 258 0.79 18.90 21.06
N LYS A 259 1.90 18.12 21.04
CA LYS A 259 3.22 18.65 21.43
C LYS A 259 3.71 19.70 20.43
N TYR A 260 3.49 19.44 19.15
CA TYR A 260 3.99 20.27 18.05
C TYR A 260 2.88 20.53 17.05
N SER A 261 2.37 21.76 17.01
CA SER A 261 1.39 22.24 16.05
C SER A 261 2.04 23.16 15.03
N PHE A 262 1.47 23.23 13.83
CA PHE A 262 1.95 24.10 12.75
C PHE A 262 1.09 25.36 12.65
N SER A 263 1.71 26.53 12.81
CA SER A 263 1.02 27.84 12.73
C SER A 263 0.80 28.31 11.29
N SER A 264 1.72 27.97 10.37
CA SER A 264 1.64 28.42 8.98
C SER A 264 0.60 27.64 8.19
N SER A 265 -0.35 28.34 7.57
CA SER A 265 -1.35 27.75 6.67
C SER A 265 -0.70 27.04 5.47
N ASP A 266 0.39 27.61 4.93
CA ASP A 266 1.09 27.03 3.77
C ASP A 266 1.73 25.68 4.12
N ALA A 267 2.32 25.56 5.31
CA ALA A 267 2.88 24.28 5.77
C ALA A 267 1.77 23.25 6.00
N ARG A 268 0.67 23.65 6.63
CA ARG A 268 -0.47 22.76 6.92
C ARG A 268 -1.14 22.25 5.66
N PHE A 269 -1.32 23.10 4.64
CA PHE A 269 -2.00 22.76 3.40
C PHE A 269 -1.06 22.40 2.23
N ARG A 270 0.21 22.12 2.49
CA ARG A 270 1.21 21.85 1.45
C ARG A 270 0.79 20.74 0.49
N LEU A 271 0.26 19.63 1.01
CA LEU A 271 -0.19 18.51 0.17
C LEU A 271 -1.36 18.91 -0.74
N ARG A 272 -2.30 19.66 -0.22
CA ARG A 272 -3.43 20.22 -0.98
C ARG A 272 -2.94 21.10 -2.13
N GLY A 273 -1.97 21.97 -1.87
CA GLY A 273 -1.37 22.84 -2.87
C GLY A 273 -0.69 22.05 -4.00
N LEU A 274 0.04 20.99 -3.65
CA LEU A 274 0.67 20.10 -4.64
C LEU A 274 -0.35 19.37 -5.51
N PHE A 275 -1.44 18.88 -4.92
CA PHE A 275 -2.53 18.25 -5.67
C PHE A 275 -3.18 19.20 -6.66
N LEU A 276 -3.48 20.43 -6.24
CA LEU A 276 -4.04 21.46 -7.11
C LEU A 276 -3.09 21.77 -8.30
N GLN A 277 -1.79 21.87 -8.05
CA GLN A 277 -0.81 22.09 -9.13
C GLN A 277 -0.78 20.91 -10.12
N ILE A 278 -0.85 19.67 -9.65
CA ILE A 278 -0.94 18.48 -10.51
C ILE A 278 -2.23 18.52 -11.34
N MET A 279 -3.37 18.81 -10.71
CA MET A 279 -4.67 18.89 -11.39
C MET A 279 -4.66 19.95 -12.50
N ARG A 280 -4.15 21.14 -12.23
CA ARG A 280 -4.04 22.24 -13.21
C ARG A 280 -3.15 21.86 -14.38
N LEU A 281 -1.98 21.30 -14.10
CA LEU A 281 -1.05 20.89 -15.14
C LEU A 281 -1.63 19.76 -16.00
N LEU A 282 -2.31 18.80 -15.38
CA LEU A 282 -2.99 17.72 -16.09
C LEU A 282 -4.13 18.25 -16.96
N ALA A 283 -4.97 19.15 -16.42
CA ALA A 283 -6.06 19.81 -17.15
C ALA A 283 -5.53 20.61 -18.37
N THR A 284 -4.43 21.34 -18.19
CA THR A 284 -3.76 22.10 -19.25
C THR A 284 -3.28 21.20 -20.37
N ILE A 285 -2.50 20.15 -20.03
CA ILE A 285 -1.89 19.26 -21.05
C ILE A 285 -2.95 18.48 -21.80
N CYS A 286 -3.92 17.92 -21.08
CA CYS A 286 -4.98 17.12 -21.70
C CYS A 286 -5.96 18.01 -22.49
N GLY A 287 -6.26 19.19 -22.01
CA GLY A 287 -7.11 20.13 -22.71
C GLY A 287 -6.50 20.64 -24.02
N GLN A 288 -5.21 20.93 -24.04
CA GLN A 288 -4.48 21.28 -25.27
C GLN A 288 -4.45 20.15 -26.30
N ARG A 289 -4.46 18.89 -25.85
CA ARG A 289 -4.42 17.71 -26.76
C ARG A 289 -5.79 17.26 -27.24
N HIS A 290 -6.80 17.34 -26.39
CA HIS A 290 -8.09 16.68 -26.59
C HIS A 290 -9.29 17.62 -26.48
N GLY A 291 -9.07 18.89 -26.11
CA GLY A 291 -10.11 19.89 -25.91
C GLY A 291 -10.71 19.92 -24.49
N PRO A 292 -11.53 20.96 -24.18
CA PRO A 292 -12.02 21.24 -22.82
C PRO A 292 -13.08 20.24 -22.32
N GLU A 293 -13.73 19.50 -23.21
CA GLU A 293 -14.72 18.47 -22.85
C GLU A 293 -14.09 17.14 -22.42
N TYR A 294 -12.79 16.97 -22.67
CA TYR A 294 -12.07 15.78 -22.25
C TYR A 294 -12.02 15.67 -20.72
N VAL A 295 -12.11 14.45 -20.20
CA VAL A 295 -11.99 14.15 -18.75
C VAL A 295 -10.66 13.49 -18.50
N ALA A 296 -9.71 14.27 -17.98
CA ALA A 296 -8.37 13.82 -17.64
C ALA A 296 -8.37 13.07 -16.30
N GLY A 297 -7.76 11.90 -16.29
CA GLY A 297 -7.80 11.00 -15.16
C GLY A 297 -6.47 10.31 -14.85
N TRP A 298 -6.58 9.21 -14.13
CA TRP A 298 -5.42 8.44 -13.67
C TRP A 298 -4.55 7.91 -14.82
N ASN A 299 -5.15 7.44 -15.90
CA ASN A 299 -4.41 6.90 -17.04
C ASN A 299 -3.57 7.98 -17.73
N ASP A 300 -4.13 9.19 -17.88
CA ASP A 300 -3.37 10.33 -18.43
C ASP A 300 -2.21 10.69 -17.53
N TYR A 301 -2.48 10.81 -16.22
CA TYR A 301 -1.43 11.12 -15.23
C TYR A 301 -0.27 10.13 -15.28
N VAL A 302 -0.54 8.84 -15.41
CA VAL A 302 0.49 7.78 -15.45
C VAL A 302 1.22 7.73 -16.78
N SER A 303 0.53 7.97 -17.91
CA SER A 303 1.10 7.84 -19.26
C SER A 303 1.86 9.07 -19.75
N LEU A 304 1.53 10.28 -19.23
CA LEU A 304 2.14 11.53 -19.66
C LEU A 304 3.62 11.62 -19.28
N GLN A 305 4.48 11.83 -20.28
CA GLN A 305 5.93 12.00 -20.11
C GLN A 305 6.31 13.50 -19.97
N ASP A 306 5.64 14.25 -19.09
CA ASP A 306 5.92 15.66 -18.83
C ASP A 306 6.87 15.83 -17.64
N LYS A 307 7.97 16.57 -17.81
CA LYS A 307 8.98 16.80 -16.76
C LYS A 307 8.40 17.54 -15.56
N ARG A 308 7.51 18.51 -15.77
CA ARG A 308 6.89 19.31 -14.69
C ARG A 308 5.98 18.42 -13.83
N LEU A 309 5.24 17.53 -14.48
CA LEU A 309 4.36 16.58 -13.79
C LEU A 309 5.17 15.59 -12.94
N ARG A 310 6.35 15.14 -13.46
CA ARG A 310 7.28 14.31 -12.67
C ARG A 310 7.84 15.06 -11.44
N GLN A 311 8.20 16.33 -11.61
CA GLN A 311 8.71 17.13 -10.50
C GLN A 311 7.68 17.34 -9.39
N LEU A 312 6.42 17.58 -9.76
CA LEU A 312 5.31 17.69 -8.79
C LEU A 312 5.06 16.38 -8.05
N ASP A 313 5.06 15.28 -8.78
CA ASP A 313 4.93 13.93 -8.23
C ASP A 313 6.04 13.62 -7.21
N ASP A 314 7.29 13.89 -7.58
CA ASP A 314 8.43 13.77 -6.66
C ASP A 314 8.27 14.62 -5.39
N GLN A 315 7.72 15.84 -5.52
CA GLN A 315 7.44 16.70 -4.36
C GLN A 315 6.36 16.11 -3.46
N VAL A 316 5.29 15.54 -4.01
CA VAL A 316 4.23 14.88 -3.24
C VAL A 316 4.82 13.75 -2.38
N PHE A 317 5.64 12.88 -2.98
CA PHE A 317 6.19 11.73 -2.24
C PHE A 317 7.37 12.11 -1.33
N LYS A 318 8.12 13.15 -1.64
CA LYS A 318 9.09 13.76 -0.70
C LYS A 318 8.38 14.32 0.53
N TYR A 319 7.27 15.03 0.32
CA TYR A 319 6.46 15.54 1.42
C TYR A 319 5.85 14.40 2.25
N ALA A 320 5.29 13.38 1.62
CA ALA A 320 4.76 12.21 2.31
C ALA A 320 5.83 11.51 3.19
N ARG A 321 7.06 11.33 2.68
CA ARG A 321 8.19 10.82 3.47
C ARG A 321 8.57 11.72 4.64
N PHE A 322 8.56 13.02 4.44
CA PHE A 322 8.79 13.98 5.52
C PHE A 322 7.74 13.81 6.61
N VAL A 323 6.45 13.81 6.26
CA VAL A 323 5.36 13.61 7.22
C VAL A 323 5.48 12.27 7.93
N ALA A 324 5.78 11.19 7.22
CA ALA A 324 5.96 9.87 7.82
C ALA A 324 7.06 9.84 8.89
N ARG A 325 8.15 10.58 8.71
CA ARG A 325 9.25 10.67 9.68
C ARG A 325 8.85 11.38 10.98
N LEU A 326 7.79 12.18 10.97
CA LEU A 326 7.26 12.81 12.18
C LEU A 326 6.72 11.78 13.19
N SER A 327 6.42 10.54 12.74
CA SER A 327 6.08 9.42 13.61
C SER A 327 7.22 8.96 14.53
N GLY A 328 8.47 9.40 14.27
CA GLY A 328 9.60 9.15 15.14
C GLY A 328 9.53 9.91 16.47
N ALA A 329 8.73 10.96 16.57
CA ALA A 329 8.41 11.56 17.85
C ALA A 329 7.30 10.76 18.55
N ASP A 330 7.39 10.65 19.86
CA ASP A 330 6.34 9.99 20.65
C ASP A 330 4.99 10.70 20.46
N GLY A 331 3.97 9.93 20.10
CA GLY A 331 2.62 10.41 19.84
C GLY A 331 2.16 10.17 18.40
N ALA A 332 1.02 10.73 18.06
CA ALA A 332 0.39 10.57 16.76
C ALA A 332 0.72 11.72 15.80
N ILE A 333 0.76 11.42 14.50
CA ILE A 333 0.62 12.42 13.45
C ILE A 333 -0.86 12.76 13.33
N VAL A 334 -1.19 14.05 13.35
CA VAL A 334 -2.57 14.53 13.32
C VAL A 334 -2.84 15.28 12.02
N THR A 335 -3.82 14.79 11.29
CA THR A 335 -4.24 15.29 9.98
C THR A 335 -5.75 15.47 9.93
N THR A 336 -6.25 16.11 8.89
CA THR A 336 -7.67 16.11 8.56
C THR A 336 -7.96 15.36 7.26
N GLU A 337 -9.23 15.07 7.00
CA GLU A 337 -9.73 14.51 5.74
C GLU A 337 -9.44 15.43 4.54
N ALA A 338 -9.28 16.73 4.76
CA ALA A 338 -8.94 17.73 3.73
C ALA A 338 -7.42 17.91 3.53
N PRO A 339 -6.63 16.86 3.50
CA PRO A 339 -5.17 16.66 3.68
C PRO A 339 -4.43 17.87 4.28
N GLU A 340 -4.86 18.26 5.47
CA GLU A 340 -4.22 19.27 6.27
C GLU A 340 -3.39 18.60 7.36
N LEU A 341 -2.12 18.94 7.47
CA LEU A 341 -1.25 18.48 8.55
C LEU A 341 -1.38 19.44 9.74
N ILE A 342 -2.11 19.03 10.77
CA ILE A 342 -2.35 19.85 11.97
C ILE A 342 -1.09 19.92 12.83
N GLY A 343 -0.48 18.75 13.07
CA GLY A 343 0.71 18.63 13.91
C GLY A 343 1.15 17.19 14.12
N PHE A 344 2.05 17.01 15.09
CA PHE A 344 2.54 15.69 15.47
C PHE A 344 2.87 15.64 16.97
N GLY A 345 3.24 14.44 17.46
CA GLY A 345 3.39 14.22 18.90
C GLY A 345 2.03 14.31 19.61
N GLY A 346 0.94 13.95 18.91
CA GLY A 346 -0.41 13.96 19.48
C GLY A 346 -0.55 12.89 20.57
N ILE A 347 -0.86 13.34 21.80
CA ILE A 347 -1.08 12.48 22.97
C ILE A 347 -2.58 12.35 23.18
N ILE A 348 -3.09 11.13 23.08
CA ILE A 348 -4.48 10.83 23.38
C ILE A 348 -4.65 10.87 24.90
N GLN A 349 -5.56 11.70 25.38
CA GLN A 349 -5.79 11.96 26.79
C GLN A 349 -7.07 11.28 27.29
N GLY A 350 -7.16 10.99 28.57
CA GLY A 350 -8.35 10.47 29.23
C GLY A 350 -8.08 9.23 30.06
N ALA A 351 -9.06 8.80 30.82
CA ALA A 351 -8.98 7.66 31.74
C ALA A 351 -9.03 6.28 31.05
N TYR A 352 -9.07 6.24 29.72
CA TYR A 352 -9.22 5.02 28.91
C TYR A 352 -10.37 4.09 29.35
N GLU A 353 -11.42 4.69 29.93
CA GLU A 353 -12.65 3.96 30.21
C GLU A 353 -13.34 3.58 28.91
N MET A 354 -13.16 2.33 28.52
CA MET A 354 -13.78 1.75 27.34
C MET A 354 -14.27 0.33 27.64
N GLY A 355 -15.14 -0.18 26.80
CA GLY A 355 -15.60 -1.55 26.93
C GLY A 355 -14.46 -2.56 26.79
N GLU A 356 -14.64 -3.76 27.38
CA GLU A 356 -13.64 -4.83 27.36
C GLU A 356 -13.34 -5.36 25.94
N HIS A 357 -14.18 -5.07 24.98
CA HIS A 357 -14.17 -5.67 23.65
C HIS A 357 -14.20 -4.64 22.53
N VAL A 358 -13.54 -5.00 21.42
CA VAL A 358 -13.60 -4.33 20.13
C VAL A 358 -13.92 -5.35 19.05
N ALA A 359 -14.40 -4.90 17.92
CA ALA A 359 -14.75 -5.78 16.82
C ALA A 359 -13.71 -5.68 15.69
N ARG A 360 -13.04 -6.80 15.39
CA ARG A 360 -12.23 -6.93 14.19
C ARG A 360 -13.10 -7.35 13.01
N ALA A 361 -13.13 -6.51 11.99
CA ALA A 361 -13.91 -6.76 10.79
C ALA A 361 -13.29 -7.90 9.95
N ARG A 362 -14.17 -8.73 9.39
CA ARG A 362 -13.84 -9.85 8.50
C ARG A 362 -14.34 -9.61 7.07
N ASP A 363 -14.99 -8.47 6.83
CA ASP A 363 -15.39 -7.97 5.52
C ASP A 363 -15.13 -6.47 5.42
N LEU A 364 -15.30 -5.91 4.22
CA LEU A 364 -14.98 -4.51 3.95
C LEU A 364 -15.83 -3.54 4.77
N GLU A 365 -17.09 -3.89 5.02
CA GLU A 365 -18.06 -2.99 5.65
C GLU A 365 -18.23 -3.24 7.16
N GLY A 366 -17.41 -4.15 7.74
CA GLY A 366 -17.49 -4.47 9.18
C GLY A 366 -18.79 -5.13 9.63
N LYS A 367 -19.51 -5.79 8.72
CA LYS A 367 -20.74 -6.54 9.05
C LYS A 367 -20.42 -7.88 9.72
N LYS A 368 -19.41 -8.60 9.18
CA LYS A 368 -18.87 -9.82 9.80
C LYS A 368 -17.78 -9.44 10.76
N ARG A 369 -17.95 -9.75 12.04
CA ARG A 369 -17.11 -9.26 13.13
C ARG A 369 -16.56 -10.42 13.95
N LEU A 370 -15.29 -10.31 14.35
CA LEU A 370 -14.67 -11.13 15.37
C LEU A 370 -14.46 -10.26 16.60
N ILE A 371 -15.01 -10.66 17.72
CA ILE A 371 -14.85 -9.91 18.98
C ILE A 371 -13.46 -10.23 19.55
N GLU A 372 -12.69 -9.18 19.82
CA GLU A 372 -11.37 -9.24 20.44
C GLU A 372 -11.38 -8.50 21.78
N ARG A 373 -10.65 -9.01 22.77
CA ARG A 373 -10.45 -8.28 24.04
C ARG A 373 -9.51 -7.12 23.81
N VAL A 374 -9.82 -5.96 24.36
CA VAL A 374 -8.99 -4.75 24.29
C VAL A 374 -7.61 -4.99 24.91
N GLU A 375 -7.54 -5.82 25.96
CA GLU A 375 -6.29 -6.17 26.63
C GLU A 375 -5.32 -6.97 25.77
N SER A 376 -5.80 -7.62 24.70
CA SER A 376 -4.96 -8.42 23.78
C SER A 376 -4.02 -7.60 22.92
N VAL A 377 -4.15 -6.27 22.91
CA VAL A 377 -3.33 -5.37 22.08
C VAL A 377 -2.52 -4.39 22.94
N GLY A 378 -1.44 -3.87 22.36
CA GLY A 378 -0.57 -2.90 23.03
C GLY A 378 -1.22 -1.53 23.24
N THR A 379 -0.59 -0.70 24.07
CA THR A 379 -1.09 0.62 24.52
C THR A 379 -1.45 1.54 23.35
N ARG A 380 -0.66 1.55 22.26
CA ARG A 380 -0.90 2.36 21.06
C ARG A 380 -2.27 2.05 20.41
N HIS A 381 -2.66 0.78 20.32
CA HIS A 381 -3.96 0.38 19.82
C HIS A 381 -5.08 0.79 20.78
N ARG A 382 -4.88 0.53 22.07
CA ARG A 382 -5.88 0.87 23.12
C ARG A 382 -6.21 2.35 23.13
N SER A 383 -5.19 3.22 23.05
CA SER A 383 -5.43 4.67 23.02
C SER A 383 -6.24 5.11 21.79
N VAL A 384 -5.95 4.53 20.61
CA VAL A 384 -6.73 4.85 19.41
C VAL A 384 -8.16 4.28 19.47
N TYR A 385 -8.36 3.11 20.06
CA TYR A 385 -9.70 2.57 20.29
C TYR A 385 -10.53 3.49 21.19
N TYR A 386 -9.93 3.95 22.28
CA TYR A 386 -10.55 4.92 23.16
C TYR A 386 -10.93 6.22 22.42
N LEU A 387 -10.00 6.79 21.65
CA LEU A 387 -10.25 8.00 20.89
C LEU A 387 -11.39 7.82 19.87
N ALA A 388 -11.41 6.71 19.14
CA ALA A 388 -12.46 6.42 18.17
C ALA A 388 -13.86 6.31 18.82
N GLN A 389 -13.93 5.81 20.06
CA GLN A 389 -15.18 5.78 20.84
C GLN A 389 -15.62 7.18 21.28
N LYS A 390 -14.69 8.02 21.73
CA LYS A 390 -14.99 9.38 22.23
C LYS A 390 -15.20 10.39 21.11
N MET A 391 -14.57 10.15 19.95
CA MET A 391 -14.67 11.01 18.75
C MET A 391 -15.06 10.13 17.54
N PRO A 392 -16.35 9.85 17.33
CA PRO A 392 -16.83 8.84 16.39
C PRO A 392 -16.40 9.04 14.93
N ASN A 393 -16.07 10.26 14.53
CA ASN A 393 -15.68 10.57 13.14
C ASN A 393 -14.16 10.53 12.90
N VAL A 394 -13.37 10.08 13.87
CA VAL A 394 -11.92 9.93 13.72
C VAL A 394 -11.58 8.62 13.02
N LEU A 395 -10.68 8.68 12.04
CA LEU A 395 -9.99 7.52 11.51
C LEU A 395 -8.61 7.43 12.15
N GLY A 396 -8.34 6.33 12.84
CA GLY A 396 -7.00 5.99 13.32
C GLY A 396 -6.34 4.95 12.44
N ILE A 397 -5.09 5.17 12.04
CA ILE A 397 -4.23 4.15 11.40
C ILE A 397 -3.10 3.86 12.38
N VAL A 398 -3.09 2.67 12.93
CA VAL A 398 -2.08 2.21 13.89
C VAL A 398 -1.11 1.28 13.20
N ILE A 399 0.17 1.63 13.23
CA ILE A 399 1.28 0.81 12.72
C ILE A 399 2.06 0.33 13.94
N SER A 400 2.07 -0.98 14.18
CA SER A 400 2.79 -1.59 15.29
C SER A 400 4.26 -1.86 14.96
N GLN A 401 5.08 -2.10 15.98
CA GLN A 401 6.51 -2.40 15.81
C GLN A 401 6.74 -3.72 15.06
N ASP A 402 5.82 -4.69 15.16
CA ASP A 402 5.82 -5.94 14.39
C ASP A 402 5.30 -5.77 12.96
N ALA A 403 5.23 -4.53 12.50
CA ALA A 403 4.83 -4.12 11.14
C ALA A 403 3.37 -4.40 10.76
N ARG A 404 2.50 -4.76 11.71
CA ARG A 404 1.05 -4.85 11.44
C ARG A 404 0.45 -3.46 11.36
N VAL A 405 -0.56 -3.33 10.50
CA VAL A 405 -1.28 -2.07 10.30
C VAL A 405 -2.76 -2.29 10.53
N ARG A 406 -3.38 -1.46 11.36
CA ARG A 406 -4.83 -1.47 11.61
C ARG A 406 -5.44 -0.12 11.31
N ALA A 407 -6.54 -0.11 10.56
CA ALA A 407 -7.45 1.01 10.47
C ALA A 407 -8.52 0.86 11.55
N VAL A 408 -8.85 1.95 12.23
CA VAL A 408 -9.75 1.98 13.39
C VAL A 408 -10.75 3.12 13.24
N ILE A 409 -12.03 2.81 13.41
CA ILE A 409 -13.12 3.79 13.46
C ILE A 409 -14.15 3.42 14.52
N TRP A 410 -15.04 4.32 14.84
CA TRP A 410 -16.27 4.01 15.55
C TRP A 410 -17.32 3.43 14.58
N GLY A 411 -17.88 2.28 14.91
CA GLY A 411 -18.87 1.56 14.08
C GLY A 411 -20.32 1.85 14.44
N GLY A 412 -20.58 2.85 15.29
CA GLY A 412 -21.90 3.22 15.79
C GLY A 412 -22.31 2.52 17.10
N ASP A 413 -21.91 1.27 17.27
CA ASP A 413 -22.17 0.43 18.44
C ASP A 413 -20.90 -0.01 19.17
N THR A 414 -19.81 -0.16 18.44
CA THR A 414 -18.53 -0.60 18.98
C THR A 414 -17.37 -0.04 18.11
N VAL A 415 -16.17 -0.11 18.65
CA VAL A 415 -14.97 0.19 17.87
C VAL A 415 -14.73 -0.92 16.86
N LEU A 416 -14.65 -0.55 15.58
CA LEU A 416 -14.30 -1.44 14.49
C LEU A 416 -12.84 -1.28 14.09
N CYS A 417 -12.15 -2.38 13.86
CA CYS A 417 -10.81 -2.35 13.31
C CYS A 417 -10.64 -3.33 12.15
N TRP A 418 -9.85 -2.94 11.17
CA TRP A 418 -9.45 -3.75 10.00
C TRP A 418 -7.95 -3.91 9.98
N ASP A 419 -7.47 -5.11 9.70
CA ASP A 419 -6.07 -5.30 9.33
C ASP A 419 -5.86 -4.76 7.91
N VAL A 420 -4.90 -3.87 7.72
CA VAL A 420 -4.60 -3.25 6.41
C VAL A 420 -3.67 -4.16 5.63
N ILE A 421 -4.26 -5.10 4.90
CA ILE A 421 -3.62 -6.30 4.36
C ILE A 421 -2.72 -6.07 3.13
N PRO A 422 -3.04 -5.24 2.12
CA PRO A 422 -2.20 -5.13 0.93
C PRO A 422 -0.78 -4.64 1.19
N ILE A 423 -0.59 -3.89 2.28
CA ILE A 423 0.72 -3.39 2.69
C ILE A 423 1.52 -4.49 3.41
N ASP A 424 0.86 -5.50 3.96
CA ASP A 424 1.49 -6.59 4.68
C ASP A 424 2.20 -7.62 3.79
N PHE A 425 1.98 -7.59 2.46
CA PHE A 425 2.65 -8.46 1.47
C PHE A 425 3.78 -7.75 0.72
N ALA A 426 4.15 -6.56 1.18
CA ALA A 426 5.24 -5.78 0.64
C ALA A 426 6.57 -6.05 1.34
#